data_3d1547d73de93106be3fa7a36d8b42bc
#
_entry.id   3d1547d73de93106be3fa7a36d8b42bc
#
_cell.length_a   1.000
_cell.length_b   1.000
_cell.length_c   1.000
_cell.angle_alpha   90.00
_cell.angle_beta   90.00
_cell.angle_gamma   90.00
#
_symmetry.space_group_name_H-M   'P 1'
#
loop_
_entity.id
_entity.type
_entity.pdbx_description
1 polymer ?
#
loop_
_entity_poly.entity_id
_entity_poly.type
_entity_poly.pdbx_seq_one_letter_code
_entity_poly.pdbx_strand_id
1 'polypeptide(L)'
;MNKTLSPVRTALTAAITMLASASLFANEAPSSERVISAGSAVTELLIALDAKDNLVAVDVTSQLPEGMALPKVGYHRRLSAEGLLGLSPTKLIGSDEMGPNTTLDQLKSAGVDVEVVNTEANVEGLVDRIDQIATIMHRETQATVLKTEVEAQVKALEGNQPAKADKKKVLFLLIHEGRPANVAGSDTTPDAIIQLAGGENPAASKLSSYKPLSTEAMVEMQPDVILVSGRSYQTMGGADAILKAMPLLAATPAGINKKFVTIDGHSLVGGLGLKSLSEAKRLNELLYP
;
A
#
# COMPACT_ATOMS: atom_id res chain seq x y z
N MET A 1 -76.93 -70.71 39.69
CA MET A 1 -77.29 -69.57 38.84
C MET A 1 -75.99 -68.76 38.60
N ASN A 2 -75.51 -68.92 37.39
CA ASN A 2 -74.19 -68.43 36.97
C ASN A 2 -74.22 -66.97 36.71
N LYS A 3 -73.22 -66.21 37.18
CA LYS A 3 -72.81 -64.97 36.56
C LYS A 3 -71.33 -64.94 36.36
N THR A 4 -70.94 -65.01 35.14
CA THR A 4 -69.58 -64.94 34.63
C THR A 4 -69.08 -63.51 34.75
N LEU A 5 -67.91 -63.35 35.33
CA LEU A 5 -67.17 -62.10 35.35
C LEU A 5 -66.02 -62.21 34.32
N SER A 6 -66.03 -61.30 33.34
CA SER A 6 -65.03 -61.16 32.32
C SER A 6 -63.79 -60.39 32.87
N PRO A 7 -62.54 -60.73 32.56
CA PRO A 7 -61.38 -60.02 33.02
C PRO A 7 -61.07 -58.83 32.02
N VAL A 8 -60.97 -57.68 32.65
CA VAL A 8 -60.48 -56.45 31.96
C VAL A 8 -58.96 -56.59 31.78
N ARG A 9 -58.52 -56.59 30.55
CA ARG A 9 -57.10 -56.53 30.20
C ARG A 9 -56.67 -55.07 30.25
N THR A 10 -55.80 -54.71 31.20
CA THR A 10 -55.13 -53.44 31.30
C THR A 10 -53.93 -53.49 30.37
N ALA A 11 -53.97 -52.75 29.29
CA ALA A 11 -52.85 -52.54 28.39
C ALA A 11 -51.98 -51.42 28.94
N LEU A 12 -50.76 -51.74 29.39
CA LEU A 12 -49.75 -50.82 29.83
C LEU A 12 -49.01 -50.29 28.60
N THR A 13 -49.33 -49.05 28.19
CA THR A 13 -48.64 -48.36 27.07
C THR A 13 -47.42 -47.69 27.64
N ALA A 14 -46.23 -48.26 27.38
CA ALA A 14 -44.94 -47.64 27.67
C ALA A 14 -44.67 -46.56 26.60
N ALA A 15 -44.79 -45.28 26.99
CA ALA A 15 -44.37 -44.16 26.20
C ALA A 15 -42.85 -44.01 26.30
N ILE A 16 -42.12 -44.41 25.27
CA ILE A 16 -40.69 -44.17 25.10
C ILE A 16 -40.57 -42.73 24.60
N THR A 17 -40.18 -41.81 25.51
CA THR A 17 -39.79 -40.42 25.19
C THR A 17 -38.38 -40.48 24.64
N MET A 18 -38.18 -40.47 23.33
CA MET A 18 -36.91 -40.14 22.69
C MET A 18 -36.63 -38.67 22.90
N LEU A 19 -35.71 -38.33 23.79
CA LEU A 19 -35.04 -37.05 23.82
C LEU A 19 -34.15 -36.98 22.56
N ALA A 20 -34.62 -36.32 21.51
CA ALA A 20 -33.79 -35.88 20.41
C ALA A 20 -32.91 -34.75 20.95
N SER A 21 -31.67 -35.08 21.29
CA SER A 21 -30.62 -34.09 21.52
C SER A 21 -30.32 -33.43 20.20
N ALA A 22 -31.03 -32.34 19.87
CA ALA A 22 -30.65 -31.44 18.84
C ALA A 22 -29.34 -30.75 19.27
N SER A 23 -28.22 -31.32 18.84
CA SER A 23 -26.94 -30.62 18.87
C SER A 23 -27.13 -29.35 18.00
N LEU A 24 -27.34 -28.23 18.68
CA LEU A 24 -27.14 -26.93 18.04
C LEU A 24 -25.65 -26.87 17.66
N PHE A 25 -25.34 -27.28 16.43
CA PHE A 25 -24.18 -26.75 15.77
C PHE A 25 -24.49 -25.25 15.64
N ALA A 26 -24.00 -24.46 16.60
CA ALA A 26 -23.86 -23.04 16.38
C ALA A 26 -23.00 -22.94 15.12
N ASN A 27 -23.65 -22.61 14.00
CA ASN A 27 -23.00 -22.17 12.81
C ASN A 27 -22.41 -20.80 13.22
N GLU A 28 -21.21 -20.82 13.85
CA GLU A 28 -20.43 -19.58 14.01
C GLU A 28 -20.29 -19.06 12.59
N ALA A 29 -21.04 -18.00 12.29
CA ALA A 29 -20.78 -17.22 11.09
C ALA A 29 -19.26 -16.99 11.08
N PRO A 30 -18.55 -17.28 9.96
CA PRO A 30 -17.11 -17.11 9.93
C PRO A 30 -16.83 -15.71 10.46
N SER A 31 -16.07 -15.64 11.55
CA SER A 31 -15.72 -14.36 12.19
C SER A 31 -15.16 -13.49 11.07
N SER A 32 -15.85 -12.39 10.75
CA SER A 32 -15.40 -11.53 9.66
C SER A 32 -13.95 -11.17 9.95
N GLU A 33 -13.05 -11.48 9.01
CA GLU A 33 -11.63 -11.16 9.16
C GLU A 33 -11.48 -9.69 9.55
N ARG A 34 -10.68 -9.44 10.57
CA ARG A 34 -10.39 -8.11 11.11
C ARG A 34 -8.96 -7.75 10.73
N VAL A 35 -8.81 -7.04 9.64
CA VAL A 35 -7.53 -6.77 9.01
C VAL A 35 -7.01 -5.40 9.43
N ILE A 36 -5.76 -5.35 9.88
CA ILE A 36 -4.98 -4.11 9.96
C ILE A 36 -4.06 -4.06 8.76
N SER A 37 -4.06 -2.93 8.05
CA SER A 37 -3.18 -2.70 6.92
C SER A 37 -2.02 -1.78 7.29
N ALA A 38 -0.80 -2.18 6.94
CA ALA A 38 0.43 -1.47 7.24
C ALA A 38 1.20 -1.11 5.95
N GLY A 39 1.00 0.12 5.48
CA GLY A 39 1.60 0.68 4.29
C GLY A 39 0.59 1.13 3.24
N SER A 40 0.87 2.27 2.59
CA SER A 40 -0.04 2.92 1.64
C SER A 40 -0.43 2.01 0.47
N ALA A 41 0.57 1.38 -0.19
CA ALA A 41 0.32 0.50 -1.34
C ALA A 41 -0.51 -0.74 -0.96
N VAL A 42 -0.33 -1.28 0.24
CA VAL A 42 -1.13 -2.41 0.74
C VAL A 42 -2.58 -2.00 0.97
N THR A 43 -2.79 -0.85 1.63
CA THR A 43 -4.14 -0.34 1.90
C THR A 43 -4.92 -0.06 0.63
N GLU A 44 -4.31 0.56 -0.37
CA GLU A 44 -5.00 0.85 -1.63
C GLU A 44 -5.38 -0.43 -2.39
N LEU A 45 -4.53 -1.47 -2.36
CA LEU A 45 -4.83 -2.75 -2.98
C LEU A 45 -5.93 -3.51 -2.24
N LEU A 46 -5.96 -3.52 -0.92
CA LEU A 46 -7.06 -4.10 -0.14
C LEU A 46 -8.41 -3.45 -0.49
N ILE A 47 -8.40 -2.11 -0.66
CA ILE A 47 -9.60 -1.37 -1.06
C ILE A 47 -10.00 -1.72 -2.51
N ALA A 48 -9.04 -1.74 -3.43
CA ALA A 48 -9.29 -2.05 -4.85
C ALA A 48 -9.75 -3.50 -5.08
N LEU A 49 -9.32 -4.43 -4.22
CA LEU A 49 -9.74 -5.83 -4.23
C LEU A 49 -11.07 -6.08 -3.47
N ASP A 50 -11.82 -5.02 -3.13
CA ASP A 50 -13.09 -5.10 -2.41
C ASP A 50 -12.99 -5.78 -1.03
N ALA A 51 -11.86 -5.62 -0.36
CA ALA A 51 -11.62 -6.09 1.00
C ALA A 51 -11.72 -4.98 2.06
N LYS A 52 -12.28 -3.82 1.70
CA LYS A 52 -12.38 -2.63 2.57
C LYS A 52 -13.17 -2.88 3.85
N ASP A 53 -14.21 -3.72 3.78
CA ASP A 53 -15.09 -4.01 4.92
C ASP A 53 -14.42 -4.90 5.98
N ASN A 54 -13.31 -5.53 5.61
CA ASN A 54 -12.45 -6.28 6.54
C ASN A 54 -11.48 -5.36 7.31
N LEU A 55 -11.23 -4.13 6.82
CA LEU A 55 -10.27 -3.23 7.44
C LEU A 55 -10.80 -2.67 8.76
N VAL A 56 -10.05 -2.83 9.84
CA VAL A 56 -10.36 -2.27 11.17
C VAL A 56 -9.42 -1.13 11.55
N ALA A 57 -8.25 -1.04 10.93
CA ALA A 57 -7.32 0.06 11.11
C ALA A 57 -6.29 0.09 9.97
N VAL A 58 -5.63 1.23 9.80
CA VAL A 58 -4.55 1.42 8.82
C VAL A 58 -3.40 2.21 9.43
N ASP A 59 -2.21 2.13 8.84
CA ASP A 59 -1.08 2.94 9.29
C ASP A 59 -1.21 4.41 8.87
N VAL A 60 -0.34 5.29 9.39
CA VAL A 60 -0.41 6.74 9.13
C VAL A 60 -0.04 7.12 7.69
N THR A 61 0.60 6.24 6.93
CA THR A 61 0.94 6.49 5.52
C THR A 61 -0.20 6.18 4.57
N SER A 62 -1.23 5.49 5.04
CA SER A 62 -2.38 5.09 4.24
C SER A 62 -3.39 6.23 4.09
N GLN A 63 -3.84 6.45 2.86
CA GLN A 63 -4.98 7.31 2.56
C GLN A 63 -6.24 6.48 2.37
N LEU A 64 -7.32 6.94 2.96
CA LEU A 64 -8.63 6.32 2.82
C LEU A 64 -9.49 7.12 1.84
N PRO A 65 -10.41 6.47 1.11
CA PRO A 65 -11.40 7.15 0.31
C PRO A 65 -12.25 8.13 1.12
N GLU A 66 -12.83 9.11 0.45
CA GLU A 66 -13.76 10.03 1.08
C GLU A 66 -14.93 9.29 1.73
N GLY A 67 -15.29 9.70 2.94
CA GLY A 67 -16.33 9.06 3.74
C GLY A 67 -15.89 7.79 4.50
N MET A 68 -14.70 7.28 4.29
CA MET A 68 -14.15 6.16 5.06
C MET A 68 -13.23 6.67 6.17
N ALA A 69 -13.52 6.32 7.41
CA ALA A 69 -12.72 6.67 8.57
C ALA A 69 -12.34 5.42 9.37
N LEU A 70 -11.04 5.19 9.55
CA LEU A 70 -10.49 4.09 10.34
C LEU A 70 -9.43 4.61 11.32
N PRO A 71 -9.25 3.95 12.47
CA PRO A 71 -8.15 4.22 13.39
C PRO A 71 -6.80 4.16 12.70
N LYS A 72 -5.87 5.03 13.11
CA LYS A 72 -4.47 5.02 12.64
C LYS A 72 -3.58 4.38 13.70
N VAL A 73 -2.85 3.33 13.32
CA VAL A 73 -2.01 2.53 14.23
C VAL A 73 -0.54 2.96 14.30
N GLY A 74 -0.23 4.16 13.84
CA GLY A 74 1.15 4.67 13.80
C GLY A 74 1.83 4.37 12.47
N TYR A 75 3.17 4.50 12.45
CA TYR A 75 3.97 4.31 11.24
C TYR A 75 4.33 2.83 11.07
N HIS A 76 4.15 2.26 9.89
CA HIS A 76 4.33 0.83 9.63
C HIS A 76 5.69 0.27 10.07
N ARG A 77 6.76 1.08 10.05
CA ARG A 77 8.11 0.67 10.54
C ARG A 77 8.27 0.78 12.05
N ARG A 78 7.26 1.30 12.79
CA ARG A 78 7.27 1.50 14.24
C ARG A 78 5.94 1.13 14.86
N LEU A 79 5.48 -0.07 14.55
CA LEU A 79 4.23 -0.60 15.08
C LEU A 79 4.36 -0.93 16.57
N SER A 80 3.25 -0.88 17.30
CA SER A 80 3.15 -1.28 18.71
C SER A 80 2.22 -2.48 18.83
N ALA A 81 2.69 -3.58 19.42
CA ALA A 81 1.86 -4.78 19.62
C ALA A 81 0.63 -4.47 20.48
N GLU A 82 0.78 -3.70 21.56
CA GLU A 82 -0.32 -3.29 22.43
C GLU A 82 -1.37 -2.50 21.66
N GLY A 83 -0.95 -1.51 20.88
CA GLY A 83 -1.86 -0.68 20.07
C GLY A 83 -2.62 -1.49 19.02
N LEU A 84 -1.95 -2.48 18.40
CA LEU A 84 -2.57 -3.35 17.41
C LEU A 84 -3.52 -4.36 18.06
N LEU A 85 -3.10 -5.06 19.12
CA LEU A 85 -3.90 -6.06 19.83
C LEU A 85 -5.15 -5.44 20.48
N GLY A 86 -5.08 -4.17 20.90
CA GLY A 86 -6.23 -3.42 21.40
C GLY A 86 -7.38 -3.29 20.42
N LEU A 87 -7.13 -3.50 19.12
CA LEU A 87 -8.14 -3.49 18.06
C LEU A 87 -8.66 -4.90 17.74
N SER A 88 -8.20 -5.93 18.45
CA SER A 88 -8.57 -7.33 18.26
C SER A 88 -8.50 -7.77 16.79
N PRO A 89 -7.36 -7.60 16.10
CA PRO A 89 -7.21 -8.04 14.72
C PRO A 89 -7.11 -9.55 14.65
N THR A 90 -7.61 -10.12 13.55
CA THR A 90 -7.30 -11.51 13.19
C THR A 90 -6.09 -11.58 12.27
N LYS A 91 -5.82 -10.49 11.53
CA LYS A 91 -4.77 -10.43 10.51
C LYS A 91 -4.10 -9.05 10.45
N LEU A 92 -2.79 -9.04 10.26
CA LEU A 92 -2.00 -7.87 9.89
C LEU A 92 -1.40 -8.11 8.51
N ILE A 93 -1.71 -7.25 7.54
CA ILE A 93 -1.12 -7.31 6.19
C ILE A 93 -0.27 -6.07 5.98
N GLY A 94 0.95 -6.26 5.56
CA GLY A 94 1.84 -5.14 5.27
C GLY A 94 3.06 -5.55 4.47
N SER A 95 3.92 -4.60 4.19
CA SER A 95 5.15 -4.82 3.44
C SER A 95 6.26 -5.40 4.31
N ASP A 96 7.33 -5.88 3.65
CA ASP A 96 8.58 -6.30 4.27
C ASP A 96 9.29 -5.17 5.05
N GLU A 97 8.83 -3.93 4.88
CA GLU A 97 9.25 -2.78 5.67
C GLU A 97 8.57 -2.68 7.04
N MET A 98 7.53 -3.51 7.31
CA MET A 98 6.86 -3.52 8.61
C MET A 98 7.81 -3.85 9.75
N GLY A 99 7.60 -3.21 10.89
CA GLY A 99 8.39 -3.53 12.05
C GLY A 99 8.03 -2.75 13.30
N PRO A 100 8.77 -2.98 14.37
CA PRO A 100 9.94 -3.89 14.48
C PRO A 100 9.54 -5.38 14.51
N ASN A 101 10.48 -6.27 14.17
CA ASN A 101 10.24 -7.72 14.17
C ASN A 101 9.71 -8.23 15.51
N THR A 102 10.19 -7.66 16.62
CA THR A 102 9.68 -8.00 17.97
C THR A 102 8.18 -7.77 18.13
N THR A 103 7.64 -6.73 17.50
CA THR A 103 6.19 -6.47 17.46
C THR A 103 5.47 -7.53 16.63
N LEU A 104 6.01 -7.90 15.46
CA LEU A 104 5.42 -8.91 14.60
C LEU A 104 5.40 -10.29 15.30
N ASP A 105 6.46 -10.65 16.00
CA ASP A 105 6.55 -11.89 16.77
C ASP A 105 5.55 -11.93 17.94
N GLN A 106 5.34 -10.80 18.62
CA GLN A 106 4.32 -10.68 19.66
C GLN A 106 2.90 -10.87 19.11
N LEU A 107 2.60 -10.31 17.93
CA LEU A 107 1.31 -10.48 17.26
C LEU A 107 1.07 -11.94 16.88
N LYS A 108 2.06 -12.60 16.26
CA LYS A 108 1.99 -14.03 15.93
C LYS A 108 1.78 -14.89 17.18
N SER A 109 2.48 -14.58 18.27
CA SER A 109 2.32 -15.28 19.55
C SER A 109 0.94 -15.09 20.18
N ALA A 110 0.27 -13.97 19.87
CA ALA A 110 -1.10 -13.69 20.29
C ALA A 110 -2.16 -14.26 19.34
N GLY A 111 -1.76 -15.03 18.30
CA GLY A 111 -2.67 -15.66 17.35
C GLY A 111 -3.11 -14.77 16.21
N VAL A 112 -2.45 -13.61 16.00
CA VAL A 112 -2.70 -12.75 14.82
C VAL A 112 -1.90 -13.30 13.64
N ASP A 113 -2.57 -13.49 12.52
CA ASP A 113 -1.95 -13.87 11.25
C ASP A 113 -1.19 -12.67 10.65
N VAL A 114 0.11 -12.80 10.46
CA VAL A 114 0.98 -11.70 9.99
C VAL A 114 1.50 -12.02 8.60
N GLU A 115 0.91 -11.34 7.63
CA GLU A 115 1.18 -11.51 6.21
C GLU A 115 2.09 -10.39 5.67
N VAL A 116 3.14 -10.81 4.97
CA VAL A 116 4.14 -9.90 4.41
C VAL A 116 4.10 -9.99 2.90
N VAL A 117 3.89 -8.86 2.24
CA VAL A 117 3.91 -8.76 0.78
C VAL A 117 5.12 -7.98 0.29
N ASN A 118 5.51 -8.20 -0.98
CA ASN A 118 6.68 -7.55 -1.58
C ASN A 118 6.52 -6.02 -1.67
N THR A 119 7.64 -5.30 -1.79
CA THR A 119 7.71 -3.84 -2.01
C THR A 119 8.43 -3.46 -3.30
N GLU A 120 8.49 -4.38 -4.26
CA GLU A 120 9.19 -4.11 -5.51
C GLU A 120 8.63 -2.87 -6.21
N ALA A 121 9.55 -2.03 -6.67
CA ALA A 121 9.23 -0.74 -7.29
C ALA A 121 9.16 -0.87 -8.82
N ASN A 122 8.45 -1.87 -9.32
CA ASN A 122 8.24 -2.12 -10.75
C ASN A 122 6.83 -2.69 -10.99
N VAL A 123 6.42 -2.79 -12.25
CA VAL A 123 5.09 -3.25 -12.64
C VAL A 123 4.85 -4.72 -12.28
N GLU A 124 5.87 -5.57 -12.46
CA GLU A 124 5.81 -6.99 -12.10
C GLU A 124 5.54 -7.16 -10.61
N GLY A 125 6.28 -6.43 -9.77
CA GLY A 125 6.10 -6.45 -8.31
C GLY A 125 4.72 -5.94 -7.88
N LEU A 126 4.13 -4.97 -8.60
CA LEU A 126 2.75 -4.55 -8.37
C LEU A 126 1.76 -5.67 -8.70
N VAL A 127 1.91 -6.34 -9.84
CA VAL A 127 1.05 -7.45 -10.26
C VAL A 127 1.15 -8.62 -9.29
N ASP A 128 2.36 -9.00 -8.89
CA ASP A 128 2.61 -10.04 -7.90
C ASP A 128 1.99 -9.70 -6.53
N ARG A 129 2.07 -8.45 -6.11
CA ARG A 129 1.45 -7.99 -4.85
C ARG A 129 -0.07 -8.02 -4.91
N ILE A 130 -0.67 -7.71 -6.06
CA ILE A 130 -2.11 -7.88 -6.27
C ILE A 130 -2.49 -9.36 -6.05
N ASP A 131 -1.75 -10.31 -6.66
CA ASP A 131 -2.02 -11.73 -6.51
C ASP A 131 -1.78 -12.22 -5.07
N GLN A 132 -0.72 -11.76 -4.41
CA GLN A 132 -0.45 -12.08 -3.00
C GLN A 132 -1.62 -11.65 -2.10
N ILE A 133 -2.04 -10.38 -2.18
CA ILE A 133 -3.13 -9.86 -1.35
C ILE A 133 -4.46 -10.54 -1.69
N ALA A 134 -4.71 -10.80 -2.98
CA ALA A 134 -5.92 -11.50 -3.40
C ALA A 134 -6.00 -12.92 -2.84
N THR A 135 -4.89 -13.66 -2.83
CA THR A 135 -4.81 -14.99 -2.22
C THR A 135 -5.06 -14.93 -0.73
N ILE A 136 -4.43 -13.98 -0.01
CA ILE A 136 -4.60 -13.79 1.42
C ILE A 136 -6.07 -13.46 1.78
N MET A 137 -6.76 -12.69 0.93
CA MET A 137 -8.11 -12.18 1.18
C MET A 137 -9.21 -12.95 0.43
N HIS A 138 -8.86 -14.00 -0.33
CA HIS A 138 -9.79 -14.76 -1.19
C HIS A 138 -10.55 -13.84 -2.17
N ARG A 139 -9.78 -13.06 -2.95
CA ARG A 139 -10.27 -12.06 -3.91
C ARG A 139 -9.70 -12.25 -5.33
N GLU A 140 -9.46 -13.48 -5.76
CA GLU A 140 -8.81 -13.82 -7.03
C GLU A 140 -9.60 -13.30 -8.25
N THR A 141 -10.93 -13.26 -8.16
CA THR A 141 -11.78 -12.69 -9.21
C THR A 141 -11.55 -11.19 -9.37
N GLN A 142 -11.50 -10.45 -8.26
CA GLN A 142 -11.23 -9.02 -8.25
C GLN A 142 -9.81 -8.72 -8.74
N ALA A 143 -8.84 -9.58 -8.38
CA ALA A 143 -7.46 -9.45 -8.85
C ALA A 143 -7.37 -9.56 -10.38
N THR A 144 -8.12 -10.45 -11.01
CA THR A 144 -8.14 -10.58 -12.48
C THR A 144 -8.57 -9.27 -13.14
N VAL A 145 -9.62 -8.64 -12.63
CA VAL A 145 -10.12 -7.36 -13.14
C VAL A 145 -9.07 -6.25 -12.90
N LEU A 146 -8.57 -6.14 -11.67
CA LEU A 146 -7.60 -5.11 -11.30
C LEU A 146 -6.30 -5.22 -12.12
N LYS A 147 -5.80 -6.43 -12.36
CA LYS A 147 -4.60 -6.62 -13.20
C LYS A 147 -4.84 -6.15 -14.64
N THR A 148 -6.01 -6.43 -15.21
CA THR A 148 -6.36 -5.93 -16.55
C THR A 148 -6.38 -4.40 -16.59
N GLU A 149 -6.87 -3.74 -15.55
CA GLU A 149 -6.86 -2.28 -15.44
C GLU A 149 -5.43 -1.73 -15.31
N VAL A 150 -4.58 -2.36 -14.50
CA VAL A 150 -3.17 -2.01 -14.36
C VAL A 150 -2.42 -2.14 -15.69
N GLU A 151 -2.58 -3.27 -16.39
CA GLU A 151 -1.99 -3.50 -17.71
C GLU A 151 -2.41 -2.44 -18.73
N ALA A 152 -3.70 -2.08 -18.74
CA ALA A 152 -4.22 -1.04 -19.64
C ALA A 152 -3.60 0.34 -19.32
N GLN A 153 -3.44 0.70 -18.03
CA GLN A 153 -2.80 1.94 -17.62
C GLN A 153 -1.31 1.97 -18.00
N VAL A 154 -0.58 0.90 -17.76
CA VAL A 154 0.83 0.78 -18.12
C VAL A 154 1.01 0.90 -19.64
N LYS A 155 0.20 0.17 -20.42
CA LYS A 155 0.22 0.24 -21.87
C LYS A 155 -0.06 1.66 -22.41
N ALA A 156 -0.97 2.39 -21.78
CA ALA A 156 -1.25 3.77 -22.14
C ALA A 156 -0.04 4.68 -21.86
N LEU A 157 0.66 4.48 -20.74
CA LEU A 157 1.89 5.21 -20.43
C LEU A 157 3.01 4.88 -21.41
N GLU A 158 3.18 3.60 -21.76
CA GLU A 158 4.17 3.17 -22.77
C GLU A 158 3.89 3.76 -24.15
N GLY A 159 2.61 3.86 -24.53
CA GLY A 159 2.19 4.49 -25.79
C GLY A 159 2.47 5.99 -25.88
N ASN A 160 2.64 6.65 -24.74
CA ASN A 160 2.91 8.09 -24.63
C ASN A 160 4.41 8.40 -24.34
N GLN A 161 5.30 7.41 -24.49
CA GLN A 161 6.74 7.62 -24.29
C GLN A 161 7.34 8.51 -25.37
N PRO A 162 8.10 9.55 -25.01
CA PRO A 162 8.85 10.37 -25.99
C PRO A 162 9.98 9.56 -26.62
N ALA A 163 10.50 10.05 -27.76
CA ALA A 163 11.73 9.50 -28.29
C ALA A 163 12.88 9.62 -27.26
N LYS A 164 13.83 8.70 -27.30
CA LYS A 164 14.92 8.64 -26.28
C LYS A 164 15.69 9.98 -26.17
N ALA A 165 15.88 10.67 -27.28
CA ALA A 165 16.58 11.95 -27.30
C ALA A 165 15.79 13.11 -26.66
N ASP A 166 14.47 12.97 -26.52
CA ASP A 166 13.56 14.00 -26.01
C ASP A 166 13.18 13.79 -24.54
N LYS A 167 13.70 12.71 -23.92
CA LYS A 167 13.41 12.41 -22.51
C LYS A 167 13.92 13.51 -21.61
N LYS A 168 13.03 14.02 -20.74
CA LYS A 168 13.39 14.98 -19.69
C LYS A 168 14.10 14.29 -18.54
N LYS A 169 15.19 14.89 -18.07
CA LYS A 169 15.89 14.45 -16.86
C LYS A 169 15.13 14.92 -15.63
N VAL A 170 14.63 13.96 -14.87
CA VAL A 170 13.84 14.19 -13.65
C VAL A 170 14.60 13.65 -12.46
N LEU A 171 14.95 14.51 -11.49
CA LEU A 171 15.67 14.12 -10.30
C LEU A 171 14.72 14.21 -9.08
N PHE A 172 14.46 13.08 -8.41
CA PHE A 172 13.69 13.09 -7.17
C PHE A 172 14.57 13.40 -5.97
N LEU A 173 14.14 14.39 -5.17
CA LEU A 173 14.80 14.78 -3.93
C LEU A 173 13.90 14.50 -2.71
N LEU A 174 14.38 13.70 -1.79
CA LEU A 174 13.84 13.56 -0.45
C LEU A 174 14.51 14.59 0.45
N ILE A 175 13.83 15.70 0.70
CA ILE A 175 14.36 16.83 1.44
C ILE A 175 13.72 16.89 2.83
N HIS A 176 14.58 17.09 3.84
CA HIS A 176 14.17 17.38 5.20
C HIS A 176 14.98 18.56 5.71
N GLU A 177 14.35 19.47 6.44
CA GLU A 177 15.03 20.60 7.03
C GLU A 177 16.20 20.15 7.91
N GLY A 178 17.35 20.81 7.76
CA GLY A 178 18.57 20.54 8.54
C GLY A 178 19.28 19.21 8.24
N ARG A 179 18.91 18.51 7.16
CA ARG A 179 19.58 17.26 6.74
C ARG A 179 20.00 17.32 5.28
N PRO A 180 21.09 16.62 4.90
CA PRO A 180 21.43 16.44 3.49
C PRO A 180 20.25 15.83 2.74
N ALA A 181 20.01 16.30 1.50
CA ALA A 181 19.00 15.73 0.62
C ALA A 181 19.41 14.32 0.19
N ASN A 182 18.45 13.39 0.18
CA ASN A 182 18.64 12.09 -0.44
C ASN A 182 18.07 12.13 -1.85
N VAL A 183 18.76 11.48 -2.77
CA VAL A 183 18.33 11.29 -4.15
C VAL A 183 17.82 9.87 -4.30
N ALA A 184 16.75 9.68 -5.06
CA ALA A 184 16.26 8.36 -5.44
C ALA A 184 17.05 7.85 -6.65
N GLY A 185 17.79 6.75 -6.44
CA GLY A 185 18.45 5.99 -7.50
C GLY A 185 17.53 4.91 -8.10
N SER A 186 18.12 3.89 -8.76
CA SER A 186 17.38 2.71 -9.20
C SER A 186 16.72 1.98 -8.04
N ASP A 187 15.78 1.11 -8.33
CA ASP A 187 15.05 0.27 -7.36
C ASP A 187 14.27 1.10 -6.31
N THR A 188 13.74 2.24 -6.73
CA THR A 188 12.89 3.11 -5.91
C THR A 188 11.58 3.45 -6.61
N THR A 189 10.52 3.64 -5.85
CA THR A 189 9.22 4.05 -6.41
C THR A 189 9.27 5.35 -7.22
N PRO A 190 10.01 6.42 -6.81
CA PRO A 190 10.19 7.58 -7.66
C PRO A 190 10.86 7.29 -8.99
N ASP A 191 11.86 6.39 -9.02
CA ASP A 191 12.51 5.98 -10.26
C ASP A 191 11.53 5.31 -11.23
N ALA A 192 10.74 4.36 -10.74
CA ALA A 192 9.70 3.70 -11.52
C ALA A 192 8.65 4.70 -12.04
N ILE A 193 8.20 5.64 -11.21
CA ILE A 193 7.25 6.69 -11.62
C ILE A 193 7.85 7.56 -12.73
N ILE A 194 9.11 7.97 -12.60
CA ILE A 194 9.81 8.78 -13.60
C ILE A 194 9.93 8.03 -14.93
N GLN A 195 10.30 6.75 -14.90
CA GLN A 195 10.43 5.92 -16.10
C GLN A 195 9.07 5.71 -16.78
N LEU A 196 8.03 5.35 -16.03
CA LEU A 196 6.67 5.20 -16.54
C LEU A 196 6.12 6.51 -17.12
N ALA A 197 6.48 7.65 -16.54
CA ALA A 197 6.14 8.97 -17.07
C ALA A 197 6.93 9.37 -18.32
N GLY A 198 7.82 8.53 -18.82
CA GLY A 198 8.66 8.82 -19.99
C GLY A 198 9.88 9.68 -19.69
N GLY A 199 10.15 10.00 -18.42
CA GLY A 199 11.36 10.71 -18.01
C GLY A 199 12.60 9.80 -17.93
N GLU A 200 13.74 10.42 -17.69
CA GLU A 200 15.00 9.77 -17.35
C GLU A 200 15.40 10.18 -15.93
N ASN A 201 15.66 9.20 -15.05
CA ASN A 201 16.27 9.48 -13.77
C ASN A 201 17.80 9.43 -13.91
N PRO A 202 18.51 10.57 -13.91
CA PRO A 202 19.95 10.59 -14.12
C PRO A 202 20.74 9.96 -12.95
N ALA A 203 20.10 9.76 -11.80
CA ALA A 203 20.70 9.10 -10.64
C ALA A 203 20.66 7.55 -10.76
N ALA A 204 19.71 7.00 -11.50
CA ALA A 204 19.49 5.54 -11.56
C ALA A 204 20.70 4.76 -12.09
N SER A 205 21.49 5.35 -13.02
CA SER A 205 22.70 4.73 -13.55
C SER A 205 23.90 4.76 -12.58
N LYS A 206 23.83 5.55 -11.52
CA LYS A 206 24.93 5.79 -10.57
C LYS A 206 24.65 5.28 -9.16
N LEU A 207 23.38 5.22 -8.78
CA LEU A 207 22.93 4.94 -7.40
C LEU A 207 21.79 3.92 -7.42
N SER A 208 21.79 3.02 -6.45
CA SER A 208 20.65 2.18 -6.10
C SER A 208 20.08 2.63 -4.75
N SER A 209 18.75 2.56 -4.61
CA SER A 209 18.01 3.01 -3.43
C SER A 209 18.17 4.53 -3.17
N TYR A 210 17.76 4.99 -1.99
CA TYR A 210 17.93 6.38 -1.59
C TYR A 210 19.31 6.61 -1.00
N LYS A 211 20.05 7.58 -1.54
CA LYS A 211 21.39 7.94 -1.07
C LYS A 211 21.52 9.45 -0.86
N PRO A 212 22.22 9.89 0.19
CA PRO A 212 22.61 11.28 0.32
C PRO A 212 23.54 11.65 -0.84
N LEU A 213 23.33 12.81 -1.43
CA LEU A 213 24.14 13.30 -2.54
C LEU A 213 24.47 14.77 -2.33
N SER A 214 25.70 15.17 -2.68
CA SER A 214 26.09 16.57 -2.61
C SER A 214 25.38 17.38 -3.71
N THR A 215 25.21 18.67 -3.46
CA THR A 215 24.55 19.55 -4.42
C THR A 215 25.34 19.65 -5.74
N GLU A 216 26.68 19.60 -5.68
CA GLU A 216 27.57 19.58 -6.85
C GLU A 216 27.26 18.36 -7.74
N ALA A 217 27.17 17.17 -7.14
CA ALA A 217 26.84 15.96 -7.90
C ALA A 217 25.42 15.99 -8.49
N MET A 218 24.47 16.65 -7.82
CA MET A 218 23.13 16.89 -8.38
C MET A 218 23.20 17.84 -9.57
N VAL A 219 24.02 18.88 -9.52
CA VAL A 219 24.23 19.84 -10.62
C VAL A 219 24.85 19.15 -11.84
N GLU A 220 25.83 18.25 -11.65
CA GLU A 220 26.42 17.48 -12.76
C GLU A 220 25.38 16.65 -13.53
N MET A 221 24.30 16.26 -12.90
CA MET A 221 23.21 15.50 -13.53
C MET A 221 22.34 16.39 -14.46
N GLN A 222 22.43 17.71 -14.34
CA GLN A 222 21.66 18.69 -15.14
C GLN A 222 20.17 18.31 -15.26
N PRO A 223 19.40 18.21 -14.13
CA PRO A 223 17.98 17.87 -14.22
C PRO A 223 17.17 19.00 -14.88
N ASP A 224 16.23 18.61 -15.73
CA ASP A 224 15.23 19.49 -16.32
C ASP A 224 14.10 19.78 -15.33
N VAL A 225 13.83 18.83 -14.44
CA VAL A 225 12.78 18.89 -13.43
C VAL A 225 13.31 18.32 -12.12
N ILE A 226 13.00 18.98 -11.02
CA ILE A 226 13.18 18.45 -9.67
C ILE A 226 11.83 18.00 -9.14
N LEU A 227 11.71 16.72 -8.81
CA LEU A 227 10.52 16.11 -8.22
C LEU A 227 10.70 16.02 -6.70
N VAL A 228 9.72 16.49 -5.93
CA VAL A 228 9.75 16.47 -4.46
C VAL A 228 8.39 16.04 -3.90
N SER A 229 8.35 15.49 -2.68
CA SER A 229 7.05 15.23 -2.06
C SER A 229 6.34 16.54 -1.73
N GLY A 230 5.02 16.58 -1.91
CA GLY A 230 4.22 17.78 -1.67
C GLY A 230 4.39 18.33 -0.25
N ARG A 231 4.48 17.42 0.75
CA ARG A 231 4.73 17.80 2.14
C ARG A 231 6.10 18.47 2.30
N SER A 232 7.18 17.87 1.75
CA SER A 232 8.52 18.46 1.83
C SER A 232 8.56 19.82 1.14
N TYR A 233 7.93 19.96 -0.03
CA TYR A 233 7.85 21.21 -0.76
C TYR A 233 7.20 22.33 0.07
N GLN A 234 6.05 22.04 0.69
CA GLN A 234 5.34 22.99 1.55
C GLN A 234 6.14 23.34 2.81
N THR A 235 6.69 22.32 3.49
CA THR A 235 7.49 22.54 4.73
C THR A 235 8.74 23.36 4.47
N MET A 236 9.40 23.16 3.32
CA MET A 236 10.57 23.92 2.93
C MET A 236 10.25 25.37 2.49
N GLY A 237 8.98 25.68 2.15
CA GLY A 237 8.56 27.01 1.69
C GLY A 237 8.65 27.21 0.17
N GLY A 238 8.62 26.10 -0.59
CA GLY A 238 8.57 26.14 -2.06
C GLY A 238 9.92 26.24 -2.76
N ALA A 239 9.88 26.45 -4.08
CA ALA A 239 11.06 26.43 -4.95
C ALA A 239 12.15 27.43 -4.52
N ASP A 240 11.78 28.66 -4.18
CA ASP A 240 12.74 29.69 -3.81
C ASP A 240 13.47 29.36 -2.50
N ALA A 241 12.76 28.79 -1.54
CA ALA A 241 13.37 28.36 -0.28
C ALA A 241 14.28 27.15 -0.48
N ILE A 242 13.92 26.21 -1.34
CA ILE A 242 14.76 25.07 -1.72
C ILE A 242 16.05 25.57 -2.41
N LEU A 243 15.94 26.49 -3.36
CA LEU A 243 17.09 27.08 -4.04
C LEU A 243 17.97 27.90 -3.09
N LYS A 244 17.37 28.56 -2.08
CA LYS A 244 18.14 29.26 -1.03
C LYS A 244 18.92 28.27 -0.15
N ALA A 245 18.33 27.10 0.16
CA ALA A 245 19.00 26.06 0.95
C ALA A 245 20.06 25.28 0.13
N MET A 246 19.88 25.17 -1.18
CA MET A 246 20.78 24.48 -2.12
C MET A 246 21.10 25.39 -3.32
N PRO A 247 21.92 26.45 -3.13
CA PRO A 247 22.09 27.50 -4.16
C PRO A 247 22.66 27.01 -5.49
N LEU A 248 23.48 25.99 -5.49
CA LEU A 248 24.08 25.43 -6.69
C LEU A 248 23.03 24.84 -7.66
N LEU A 249 21.88 24.37 -7.15
CA LEU A 249 20.80 23.90 -8.01
C LEU A 249 20.28 24.98 -8.97
N ALA A 250 20.48 26.27 -8.67
CA ALA A 250 20.13 27.36 -9.56
C ALA A 250 20.92 27.34 -10.90
N ALA A 251 22.01 26.56 -10.97
CA ALA A 251 22.77 26.36 -12.23
C ALA A 251 22.22 25.21 -13.11
N THR A 252 21.18 24.49 -12.65
CA THR A 252 20.53 23.44 -13.44
C THR A 252 19.37 24.01 -14.27
N PRO A 253 18.97 23.35 -15.37
CA PRO A 253 17.74 23.73 -16.10
C PRO A 253 16.51 23.83 -15.18
N ALA A 254 16.35 22.88 -14.25
CA ALA A 254 15.27 22.92 -13.27
C ALA A 254 15.32 24.14 -12.34
N GLY A 255 16.51 24.51 -11.89
CA GLY A 255 16.70 25.68 -11.01
C GLY A 255 16.47 26.99 -11.74
N ILE A 256 17.03 27.15 -12.96
CA ILE A 256 16.86 28.35 -13.81
C ILE A 256 15.37 28.60 -14.08
N ASN A 257 14.63 27.54 -14.43
CA ASN A 257 13.22 27.63 -14.79
C ASN A 257 12.27 27.44 -13.56
N LYS A 258 12.81 27.30 -12.37
CA LYS A 258 12.06 26.96 -11.14
C LYS A 258 11.11 25.78 -11.32
N LYS A 259 11.51 24.78 -12.12
CA LYS A 259 10.70 23.62 -12.49
C LYS A 259 10.79 22.56 -11.39
N PHE A 260 10.10 22.84 -10.29
CA PHE A 260 9.89 21.94 -9.17
C PHE A 260 8.47 21.38 -9.28
N VAL A 261 8.35 20.06 -9.38
CA VAL A 261 7.08 19.35 -9.45
C VAL A 261 6.86 18.58 -8.17
N THR A 262 5.67 18.66 -7.61
CA THR A 262 5.33 17.91 -6.40
C THR A 262 4.73 16.56 -6.75
N ILE A 263 4.96 15.56 -5.90
CA ILE A 263 4.34 14.24 -5.96
C ILE A 263 3.65 13.92 -4.64
N ASP A 264 2.54 13.17 -4.68
CA ASP A 264 1.90 12.69 -3.46
C ASP A 264 2.84 11.71 -2.73
N GLY A 265 3.25 12.05 -1.51
CA GLY A 265 4.14 11.21 -0.71
C GLY A 265 3.56 9.84 -0.38
N HIS A 266 2.23 9.67 -0.40
CA HIS A 266 1.58 8.39 -0.17
C HIS A 266 1.78 7.42 -1.34
N SER A 267 1.97 7.92 -2.57
CA SER A 267 2.27 7.11 -3.75
C SER A 267 3.68 6.50 -3.75
N LEU A 268 4.51 6.87 -2.77
CA LEU A 268 5.92 6.46 -2.68
C LEU A 268 6.17 5.37 -1.64
N VAL A 269 5.13 4.93 -0.91
CA VAL A 269 5.29 4.04 0.25
C VAL A 269 4.79 2.64 -0.05
N GLY A 270 5.67 1.66 0.08
CA GLY A 270 5.35 0.23 -0.07
C GLY A 270 5.49 -0.30 -1.48
N GLY A 271 6.40 0.24 -2.29
CA GLY A 271 6.65 -0.16 -3.67
C GLY A 271 5.78 0.58 -4.68
N LEU A 272 5.81 0.15 -5.95
CA LEU A 272 4.94 0.70 -6.98
C LEU A 272 3.48 0.32 -6.68
N GLY A 273 2.57 1.29 -6.62
CA GLY A 273 1.15 1.08 -6.32
C GLY A 273 0.22 1.71 -7.37
N LEU A 274 -1.09 1.62 -7.15
CA LEU A 274 -2.08 2.21 -8.05
C LEU A 274 -1.96 3.74 -8.10
N LYS A 275 -1.70 4.36 -6.95
CA LYS A 275 -1.43 5.80 -6.88
C LYS A 275 -0.13 6.17 -7.60
N SER A 276 0.87 5.29 -7.57
CA SER A 276 2.12 5.52 -8.30
C SER A 276 1.87 5.58 -9.80
N LEU A 277 0.99 4.73 -10.36
CA LEU A 277 0.60 4.78 -11.78
C LEU A 277 -0.15 6.09 -12.11
N SER A 278 -1.03 6.53 -11.22
CA SER A 278 -1.74 7.80 -11.37
C SER A 278 -0.78 8.99 -11.36
N GLU A 279 0.22 8.98 -10.47
CA GLU A 279 1.27 10.00 -10.42
C GLU A 279 2.18 9.95 -11.65
N ALA A 280 2.50 8.76 -12.19
CA ALA A 280 3.25 8.63 -13.43
C ALA A 280 2.50 9.25 -14.61
N LYS A 281 1.19 9.04 -14.72
CA LYS A 281 0.36 9.66 -15.73
C LYS A 281 0.37 11.20 -15.61
N ARG A 282 0.14 11.71 -14.40
CA ARG A 282 0.16 13.17 -14.13
C ARG A 282 1.53 13.77 -14.44
N LEU A 283 2.61 13.07 -14.08
CA LEU A 283 3.96 13.53 -14.37
C LEU A 283 4.23 13.53 -15.88
N ASN A 284 3.78 12.52 -16.63
CA ASN A 284 3.90 12.50 -18.10
C ASN A 284 3.25 13.73 -18.73
N GLU A 285 2.02 14.07 -18.34
CA GLU A 285 1.29 15.26 -18.82
C GLU A 285 2.03 16.58 -18.48
N LEU A 286 2.77 16.65 -17.38
CA LEU A 286 3.57 17.81 -16.99
C LEU A 286 4.92 17.90 -17.70
N LEU A 287 5.48 16.76 -18.08
CA LEU A 287 6.75 16.70 -18.81
C LEU A 287 6.56 16.97 -20.29
N TYR A 288 5.45 16.53 -20.86
CA TYR A 288 5.15 16.53 -22.30
C TYR A 288 3.72 17.06 -22.54
N PRO A 289 3.47 18.38 -22.31
CA PRO A 289 2.14 19.02 -22.43
C PRO A 289 1.63 19.08 -23.87
#